data_28c13ed521e9763a1165894e4a7f35aa
#
_entry.id   28c13ed521e9763a1165894e4a7f35aa
#
_cell.length_a   1.000
_cell.length_b   1.000
_cell.length_c   1.000
_cell.angle_alpha   90.00
_cell.angle_beta   90.00
_cell.angle_gamma   90.00
#
_symmetry.space_group_name_H-M   'P 1'
#
loop_
_entity.id
_entity.type
_entity.pdbx_description
1 polymer ?
#
loop_
_entity_poly.entity_id
_entity_poly.type
_entity_poly.pdbx_seq_one_letter_code
_entity_poly.pdbx_strand_id
1 'polypeptide(L)'
;MFSYIAPGAKQYRANLHSHTNLSDGTLTPEQMVKAYSILAITDHEAPYDHTALSTDDFLMLTGYEAYIRPSPTCEFDLFKPEIHLNLLAKDPHNTAIIGWDPNFCKYMPLEVAEHQREHKGDLGPRKYSREYIQRFIDTARASGYLVTYNHPCWSMEAEEDTLSYDGCFSLEVFNTGSEKISGYECNMALYDKFLRKGKFLYVHGADDNHNKAPFGDLMCDSFGSWTQILAEELTYPAVIRALEEGRFYATTGPEITELTFDGSHVRIGCSPAQRIVVHGSPKMGKSFYNPDGSPITHAELDLPPIGEYVYFSVYTADGKAAHTRAFRRAELAE
;
A
#
# COMPACT_ATOMS: atom_id res chain seq x y z
N MET A 1 -16.26 20.34 -11.82
CA MET A 1 -16.58 18.97 -11.33
C MET A 1 -15.28 18.17 -11.32
N PHE A 2 -14.85 17.70 -10.17
CA PHE A 2 -13.69 16.82 -10.03
C PHE A 2 -14.16 15.35 -9.92
N SER A 3 -13.65 14.45 -10.77
CA SER A 3 -14.00 13.04 -10.75
C SER A 3 -12.79 12.21 -10.35
N TYR A 4 -12.81 11.66 -9.14
CA TYR A 4 -11.77 10.73 -8.68
C TYR A 4 -12.01 9.33 -9.26
N ILE A 5 -13.25 8.85 -9.24
CA ILE A 5 -13.69 7.64 -9.92
C ILE A 5 -14.90 8.01 -10.77
N ALA A 6 -14.75 8.08 -12.09
CA ALA A 6 -15.85 8.26 -13.00
C ALA A 6 -16.66 6.95 -13.10
N PRO A 7 -17.98 7.00 -13.30
CA PRO A 7 -18.76 5.81 -13.60
C PRO A 7 -18.18 5.04 -14.80
N GLY A 8 -17.93 3.75 -14.62
CA GLY A 8 -17.32 2.90 -15.64
C GLY A 8 -15.82 3.08 -15.84
N ALA A 9 -15.12 3.80 -14.96
CA ALA A 9 -13.65 3.91 -14.98
C ALA A 9 -12.99 2.52 -14.91
N LYS A 10 -11.92 2.34 -15.67
CA LYS A 10 -11.10 1.13 -15.59
C LYS A 10 -10.44 1.05 -14.21
N GLN A 11 -10.51 -0.11 -13.61
CA GLN A 11 -9.94 -0.40 -12.31
C GLN A 11 -9.17 -1.73 -12.39
N TYR A 12 -7.96 -1.72 -11.85
CA TYR A 12 -7.08 -2.89 -11.88
C TYR A 12 -6.77 -3.35 -10.46
N ARG A 13 -6.99 -4.63 -10.21
CA ARG A 13 -6.67 -5.26 -8.92
C ARG A 13 -5.16 -5.47 -8.82
N ALA A 14 -4.53 -4.86 -7.82
CA ALA A 14 -3.08 -4.89 -7.63
C ALA A 14 -2.73 -5.44 -6.24
N ASN A 15 -1.77 -6.36 -6.18
CA ASN A 15 -1.06 -6.65 -4.95
C ASN A 15 0.33 -6.00 -5.03
N LEU A 16 0.61 -5.05 -4.12
CA LEU A 16 1.83 -4.26 -4.11
C LEU A 16 2.87 -4.77 -3.11
N HIS A 17 2.61 -5.91 -2.45
CA HIS A 17 3.47 -6.52 -1.45
C HIS A 17 3.33 -8.04 -1.50
N SER A 18 4.36 -8.74 -1.95
CA SER A 18 4.35 -10.19 -2.06
C SER A 18 5.76 -10.78 -2.05
N HIS A 19 5.89 -11.99 -1.52
CA HIS A 19 7.15 -12.72 -1.38
C HIS A 19 7.13 -14.01 -2.16
N THR A 20 8.28 -14.33 -2.76
CA THR A 20 8.47 -15.56 -3.52
C THR A 20 9.55 -16.44 -2.89
N ASN A 21 9.85 -17.57 -3.51
CA ASN A 21 10.95 -18.43 -3.10
C ASN A 21 12.34 -17.81 -3.34
N LEU A 22 12.41 -16.58 -3.87
CA LEU A 22 13.65 -15.79 -3.94
C LEU A 22 13.93 -15.05 -2.62
N SER A 23 12.96 -15.01 -1.69
CA SER A 23 13.18 -14.64 -0.29
C SER A 23 12.65 -15.72 0.65
N ASP A 24 11.55 -15.52 1.32
CA ASP A 24 11.01 -16.44 2.31
C ASP A 24 9.57 -16.89 2.02
N GLY A 25 9.07 -16.58 0.83
CA GLY A 25 7.84 -17.15 0.28
C GLY A 25 8.05 -18.58 -0.25
N THR A 26 6.98 -19.23 -0.69
CA THR A 26 7.04 -20.62 -1.17
C THR A 26 6.82 -20.77 -2.67
N LEU A 27 6.14 -19.84 -3.31
CA LEU A 27 5.85 -19.88 -4.74
C LEU A 27 6.97 -19.22 -5.55
N THR A 28 7.19 -19.69 -6.80
CA THR A 28 8.09 -18.99 -7.73
C THR A 28 7.41 -17.73 -8.28
N PRO A 29 8.16 -16.76 -8.84
CA PRO A 29 7.58 -15.59 -9.52
C PRO A 29 6.52 -15.97 -10.57
N GLU A 30 6.74 -17.02 -11.36
CA GLU A 30 5.80 -17.50 -12.39
C GLU A 30 4.52 -18.09 -11.80
N GLN A 31 4.61 -18.66 -10.59
CA GLN A 31 3.44 -19.22 -9.88
C GLN A 31 2.58 -18.14 -9.25
N MET A 32 3.14 -16.97 -8.97
CA MET A 32 2.44 -15.83 -8.38
C MET A 32 1.48 -15.14 -9.36
N VAL A 33 1.68 -15.32 -10.67
CA VAL A 33 0.90 -14.67 -11.75
C VAL A 33 -0.49 -15.30 -11.89
N LYS A 34 -1.41 -15.17 -10.92
CA LYS A 34 -2.70 -15.90 -11.06
C LYS A 34 -3.99 -15.17 -10.75
N ALA A 35 -4.00 -14.08 -9.99
CA ALA A 35 -5.29 -13.53 -9.55
C ALA A 35 -5.35 -12.00 -9.45
N TYR A 36 -4.28 -11.33 -9.83
CA TYR A 36 -4.19 -9.88 -9.89
C TYR A 36 -4.02 -9.43 -11.33
N SER A 37 -4.45 -8.21 -11.65
CA SER A 37 -4.07 -7.58 -12.90
C SER A 37 -2.68 -6.95 -12.80
N ILE A 38 -2.25 -6.62 -11.57
CA ILE A 38 -0.97 -6.00 -11.27
C ILE A 38 -0.36 -6.69 -10.05
N LEU A 39 0.91 -7.06 -10.12
CA LEU A 39 1.66 -7.65 -9.01
C LEU A 39 3.02 -6.97 -8.87
N ALA A 40 3.37 -6.57 -7.66
CA ALA A 40 4.74 -6.27 -7.27
C ALA A 40 5.29 -7.43 -6.45
N ILE A 41 6.35 -8.06 -6.94
CA ILE A 41 7.17 -8.97 -6.13
C ILE A 41 8.15 -8.09 -5.36
N THR A 42 8.06 -8.17 -4.03
CA THR A 42 8.84 -7.34 -3.11
C THR A 42 9.66 -8.22 -2.17
N ASP A 43 10.34 -9.20 -2.72
CA ASP A 43 11.22 -10.09 -1.96
C ASP A 43 12.19 -9.29 -1.07
N HIS A 44 12.43 -9.77 0.15
CA HIS A 44 13.26 -9.10 1.15
C HIS A 44 14.68 -8.84 0.62
N GLU A 45 15.07 -7.56 0.59
CA GLU A 45 16.42 -7.10 0.20
C GLU A 45 16.90 -7.60 -1.17
N ALA A 46 15.97 -8.06 -2.01
CA ALA A 46 16.27 -8.75 -3.26
C ALA A 46 15.54 -8.12 -4.46
N PRO A 47 16.00 -6.94 -4.95
CA PRO A 47 15.40 -6.31 -6.12
C PRO A 47 15.70 -7.10 -7.39
N TYR A 48 14.66 -7.75 -7.93
CA TYR A 48 14.69 -8.44 -9.22
C TYR A 48 13.70 -7.79 -10.20
N ASP A 49 14.12 -7.72 -11.47
CA ASP A 49 13.23 -7.33 -12.57
C ASP A 49 12.52 -8.56 -13.10
N HIS A 50 11.23 -8.66 -12.81
CA HIS A 50 10.34 -9.72 -13.29
C HIS A 50 9.41 -9.26 -14.42
N THR A 51 9.65 -8.08 -15.02
CA THR A 51 8.77 -7.48 -16.03
C THR A 51 8.54 -8.36 -17.27
N ALA A 52 9.46 -9.29 -17.56
CA ALA A 52 9.30 -10.28 -18.62
C ALA A 52 8.10 -11.24 -18.39
N LEU A 53 7.53 -11.31 -17.18
CA LEU A 53 6.33 -12.08 -16.88
C LEU A 53 5.03 -11.32 -17.20
N SER A 54 5.11 -10.05 -17.58
CA SER A 54 3.94 -9.24 -17.97
C SER A 54 3.33 -9.75 -19.29
N THR A 55 2.01 -9.61 -19.39
CA THR A 55 1.22 -9.95 -20.59
C THR A 55 0.26 -8.80 -20.91
N ASP A 56 -0.61 -8.94 -21.90
CA ASP A 56 -1.60 -7.91 -22.26
C ASP A 56 -2.64 -7.65 -21.16
N ASP A 57 -2.88 -8.63 -20.28
CA ASP A 57 -3.87 -8.58 -19.18
C ASP A 57 -3.28 -8.65 -17.78
N PHE A 58 -1.93 -8.71 -17.68
CA PHE A 58 -1.21 -8.77 -16.42
C PHE A 58 0.09 -7.95 -16.46
N LEU A 59 0.31 -7.11 -15.44
CA LEU A 59 1.49 -6.27 -15.31
C LEU A 59 2.29 -6.63 -14.06
N MET A 60 3.58 -6.90 -14.25
CA MET A 60 4.54 -7.06 -13.16
C MET A 60 5.24 -5.73 -12.86
N LEU A 61 5.23 -5.32 -11.59
CA LEU A 61 6.00 -4.19 -11.10
C LEU A 61 7.29 -4.66 -10.44
N THR A 62 8.37 -3.94 -10.67
CA THR A 62 9.67 -4.13 -10.02
C THR A 62 9.68 -3.47 -8.65
N GLY A 63 10.15 -4.18 -7.65
CA GLY A 63 10.30 -3.64 -6.30
C GLY A 63 11.04 -4.60 -5.38
N TYR A 64 11.19 -4.20 -4.12
CA TYR A 64 11.68 -5.07 -3.05
C TYR A 64 11.27 -4.50 -1.69
N GLU A 65 11.24 -5.33 -0.67
CA GLU A 65 11.03 -4.92 0.70
C GLU A 65 12.37 -4.77 1.41
N ALA A 66 12.64 -3.55 1.87
CA ALA A 66 13.77 -3.25 2.73
C ALA A 66 13.32 -3.21 4.19
N TYR A 67 14.16 -3.69 5.11
CA TYR A 67 13.90 -3.59 6.53
C TYR A 67 15.08 -3.00 7.30
N ILE A 68 14.77 -2.22 8.35
CA ILE A 68 15.73 -1.62 9.25
C ILE A 68 15.32 -1.97 10.68
N ARG A 69 16.24 -2.58 11.42
CA ARG A 69 16.00 -3.08 12.79
C ARG A 69 17.14 -2.74 13.73
N PRO A 70 16.92 -2.77 15.07
CA PRO A 70 17.96 -2.50 16.07
C PRO A 70 18.99 -3.63 16.21
N SER A 71 19.08 -4.53 15.26
CA SER A 71 20.06 -5.62 15.21
C SER A 71 21.06 -5.38 14.09
N PRO A 72 22.35 -5.69 14.27
CA PRO A 72 23.33 -5.57 13.21
C PRO A 72 23.26 -6.70 12.18
N THR A 73 22.34 -7.64 12.33
CA THR A 73 22.17 -8.79 11.44
C THR A 73 20.75 -8.85 10.88
N CYS A 74 20.56 -9.61 9.82
CA CYS A 74 19.25 -9.88 9.23
C CYS A 74 18.39 -10.86 10.05
N GLU A 75 18.86 -11.32 11.21
CA GLU A 75 18.07 -12.24 12.04
C GLU A 75 16.90 -11.52 12.70
N PHE A 76 15.73 -12.13 12.56
CA PHE A 76 14.50 -11.64 13.16
C PHE A 76 14.57 -11.73 14.68
N ASP A 77 14.17 -10.64 15.36
CA ASP A 77 14.12 -10.57 16.83
C ASP A 77 12.70 -10.21 17.26
N LEU A 78 11.98 -11.20 17.76
CA LEU A 78 10.59 -11.07 18.23
C LEU A 78 10.39 -9.99 19.32
N PHE A 79 11.46 -9.53 19.95
CA PHE A 79 11.38 -8.59 21.08
C PHE A 79 11.76 -7.17 20.72
N LYS A 80 12.02 -6.89 19.44
CA LYS A 80 12.43 -5.56 18.98
C LYS A 80 11.55 -5.08 17.83
N PRO A 81 11.22 -3.78 17.81
CA PRO A 81 10.53 -3.19 16.69
C PRO A 81 11.43 -3.17 15.44
N GLU A 82 10.81 -3.13 14.29
CA GLU A 82 11.50 -2.94 13.01
C GLU A 82 10.60 -2.19 12.04
N ILE A 83 11.19 -1.49 11.09
CA ILE A 83 10.44 -0.86 10.00
C ILE A 83 10.65 -1.63 8.71
N HIS A 84 9.57 -1.89 8.00
CA HIS A 84 9.57 -2.46 6.66
C HIS A 84 9.02 -1.44 5.66
N LEU A 85 9.72 -1.32 4.54
CA LEU A 85 9.42 -0.37 3.48
C LEU A 85 9.46 -1.07 2.13
N ASN A 86 8.35 -1.09 1.38
CA ASN A 86 8.44 -1.47 -0.03
C ASN A 86 8.94 -0.31 -0.85
N LEU A 87 9.89 -0.62 -1.72
CA LEU A 87 10.45 0.27 -2.71
C LEU A 87 9.95 -0.19 -4.08
N LEU A 88 8.92 0.49 -4.61
CA LEU A 88 8.37 0.20 -5.94
C LEU A 88 9.08 1.07 -6.97
N ALA A 89 9.72 0.46 -7.95
CA ALA A 89 10.52 1.16 -8.95
C ALA A 89 9.61 1.95 -9.92
N LYS A 90 9.95 3.20 -10.19
CA LYS A 90 9.28 4.00 -11.23
C LYS A 90 9.71 3.60 -12.64
N ASP A 91 10.96 3.17 -12.78
CA ASP A 91 11.50 2.56 -14.00
C ASP A 91 11.49 1.03 -13.81
N PRO A 92 10.89 0.26 -14.73
CA PRO A 92 10.79 -1.19 -14.61
C PRO A 92 12.14 -1.92 -14.43
N HIS A 93 13.22 -1.32 -14.89
CA HIS A 93 14.57 -1.90 -14.83
C HIS A 93 15.41 -1.39 -13.66
N ASN A 94 14.86 -0.53 -12.81
CA ASN A 94 15.58 -0.05 -11.62
C ASN A 94 15.60 -1.12 -10.53
N THR A 95 16.77 -1.70 -10.30
CA THR A 95 17.05 -2.70 -9.25
C THR A 95 18.13 -2.22 -8.28
N ALA A 96 18.28 -0.90 -8.10
CA ALA A 96 19.26 -0.32 -7.18
C ALA A 96 18.92 -0.66 -5.72
N ILE A 97 19.94 -1.04 -4.94
CA ILE A 97 19.82 -1.30 -3.50
C ILE A 97 20.09 -0.01 -2.73
N ILE A 98 19.18 0.33 -1.84
CA ILE A 98 19.28 1.51 -0.99
C ILE A 98 19.86 1.12 0.37
N GLY A 99 20.85 1.90 0.85
CA GLY A 99 21.45 1.66 2.16
C GLY A 99 22.08 0.26 2.25
N TRP A 100 22.97 -0.04 1.29
CA TRP A 100 23.60 -1.34 1.19
C TRP A 100 24.36 -1.74 2.47
N ASP A 101 23.97 -2.89 3.02
CA ASP A 101 24.63 -3.53 4.15
C ASP A 101 24.73 -5.04 3.87
N PRO A 102 25.94 -5.62 3.71
CA PRO A 102 26.10 -7.04 3.41
C PRO A 102 25.50 -7.96 4.49
N ASN A 103 25.35 -7.47 5.74
CA ASN A 103 24.72 -8.25 6.80
C ASN A 103 23.21 -8.47 6.57
N PHE A 104 22.58 -7.68 5.69
CA PHE A 104 21.17 -7.83 5.30
C PHE A 104 20.98 -8.56 3.97
N CYS A 105 22.06 -8.91 3.27
CA CYS A 105 22.03 -9.65 2.01
C CYS A 105 21.87 -11.17 2.26
N LYS A 106 20.67 -11.58 2.66
CA LYS A 106 20.37 -13.00 2.96
C LYS A 106 19.83 -13.76 1.75
N TYR A 107 19.04 -13.08 0.93
CA TYR A 107 18.20 -13.70 -0.09
C TYR A 107 18.67 -13.49 -1.52
N MET A 108 19.74 -12.74 -1.72
CA MET A 108 20.41 -12.58 -3.01
C MET A 108 21.86 -13.09 -2.89
N PRO A 109 22.41 -13.77 -3.92
CA PRO A 109 23.82 -14.11 -3.91
C PRO A 109 24.68 -12.84 -3.71
N LEU A 110 25.60 -12.88 -2.77
CA LEU A 110 26.40 -11.71 -2.38
C LEU A 110 27.14 -11.09 -3.58
N GLU A 111 27.69 -11.94 -4.47
CA GLU A 111 28.35 -11.48 -5.69
C GLU A 111 27.39 -10.69 -6.61
N VAL A 112 26.13 -11.13 -6.71
CA VAL A 112 25.11 -10.42 -7.50
C VAL A 112 24.77 -9.09 -6.85
N ALA A 113 24.56 -9.08 -5.55
CA ALA A 113 24.23 -7.87 -4.80
C ALA A 113 25.38 -6.86 -4.84
N GLU A 114 26.64 -7.28 -4.66
CA GLU A 114 27.81 -6.40 -4.62
C GLU A 114 28.23 -5.87 -5.99
N HIS A 115 28.15 -6.70 -7.05
CA HIS A 115 28.78 -6.38 -8.33
C HIS A 115 27.80 -6.17 -9.48
N GLN A 116 26.53 -6.59 -9.34
CA GLN A 116 25.53 -6.50 -10.39
C GLN A 116 24.37 -5.56 -10.02
N ARG A 117 24.40 -4.95 -8.85
CA ARG A 117 23.42 -3.96 -8.41
C ARG A 117 24.09 -2.62 -8.15
N GLU A 118 23.40 -1.57 -8.50
CA GLU A 118 23.80 -0.23 -8.10
C GLU A 118 23.46 -0.01 -6.62
N HIS A 119 24.34 0.61 -5.86
CA HIS A 119 24.11 0.94 -4.46
C HIS A 119 23.91 2.45 -4.30
N LYS A 120 22.89 2.85 -3.55
CA LYS A 120 22.57 4.25 -3.28
C LYS A 120 22.52 4.54 -1.78
N GLY A 121 22.95 5.72 -1.40
CA GLY A 121 22.90 6.20 -0.03
C GLY A 121 24.02 5.68 0.85
N ASP A 122 23.74 5.56 2.14
CA ASP A 122 24.72 5.12 3.14
C ASP A 122 25.14 3.66 2.87
N LEU A 123 26.42 3.40 2.88
CA LEU A 123 26.99 2.06 2.74
C LEU A 123 27.52 1.57 4.10
N GLY A 124 27.19 0.34 4.46
CA GLY A 124 27.62 -0.30 5.71
C GLY A 124 26.50 -0.41 6.74
N PRO A 125 26.81 -0.61 8.02
CA PRO A 125 25.82 -1.01 9.01
C PRO A 125 24.62 -0.08 9.12
N ARG A 126 23.42 -0.62 8.92
CA ARG A 126 22.16 0.09 9.10
C ARG A 126 21.98 0.49 10.56
N LYS A 127 21.34 1.65 10.77
CA LYS A 127 21.09 2.18 12.12
C LYS A 127 19.59 2.35 12.33
N TYR A 128 19.03 1.69 13.32
CA TYR A 128 17.66 1.91 13.72
C TYR A 128 17.55 3.23 14.49
N SER A 129 17.41 4.32 13.75
CA SER A 129 17.15 5.66 14.27
C SER A 129 16.32 6.47 13.29
N ARG A 130 15.55 7.44 13.80
CA ARG A 130 14.71 8.32 12.97
C ARG A 130 15.49 8.98 11.85
N GLU A 131 16.68 9.49 12.14
CA GLU A 131 17.53 10.20 11.17
C GLU A 131 18.02 9.26 10.06
N TYR A 132 18.38 8.03 10.40
CA TYR A 132 18.82 7.06 9.40
C TYR A 132 17.66 6.60 8.54
N ILE A 133 16.53 6.25 9.14
CA ILE A 133 15.33 5.80 8.43
C ILE A 133 14.82 6.90 7.50
N GLN A 134 14.79 8.16 7.96
CA GLN A 134 14.39 9.29 7.12
C GLN A 134 15.34 9.46 5.92
N ARG A 135 16.68 9.41 6.14
CA ARG A 135 17.64 9.47 5.02
C ARG A 135 17.49 8.30 4.05
N PHE A 136 17.18 7.11 4.56
CA PHE A 136 16.91 5.94 3.73
C PHE A 136 15.69 6.17 2.81
N ILE A 137 14.59 6.67 3.36
CA ILE A 137 13.37 7.03 2.59
C ILE A 137 13.69 8.11 1.54
N ASP A 138 14.39 9.16 1.93
CA ASP A 138 14.76 10.26 1.02
C ASP A 138 15.67 9.79 -0.11
N THR A 139 16.64 8.91 0.19
CA THR A 139 17.52 8.30 -0.80
C THR A 139 16.77 7.40 -1.76
N ALA A 140 15.87 6.56 -1.26
CA ALA A 140 15.03 5.70 -2.10
C ALA A 140 14.20 6.51 -3.09
N ARG A 141 13.55 7.57 -2.62
CA ARG A 141 12.77 8.49 -3.46
C ARG A 141 13.64 9.19 -4.52
N ALA A 142 14.79 9.70 -4.12
CA ALA A 142 15.74 10.35 -5.04
C ALA A 142 16.31 9.36 -6.08
N SER A 143 16.33 8.07 -5.75
CA SER A 143 16.79 6.97 -6.61
C SER A 143 15.67 6.39 -7.49
N GLY A 144 14.52 7.02 -7.57
CA GLY A 144 13.42 6.62 -8.47
C GLY A 144 12.49 5.55 -7.92
N TYR A 145 12.35 5.45 -6.60
CA TYR A 145 11.38 4.57 -5.96
C TYR A 145 10.18 5.35 -5.39
N LEU A 146 9.01 4.72 -5.43
CA LEU A 146 7.88 5.02 -4.55
C LEU A 146 8.06 4.20 -3.28
N VAL A 147 8.01 4.82 -2.11
CA VAL A 147 8.25 4.15 -0.83
C VAL A 147 6.93 4.00 -0.08
N THR A 148 6.56 2.77 0.29
CA THR A 148 5.42 2.51 1.17
C THR A 148 5.89 2.32 2.61
N TYR A 149 5.02 2.59 3.56
CA TYR A 149 5.20 2.19 4.95
C TYR A 149 4.34 0.96 5.24
N ASN A 150 5.00 -0.20 5.42
CA ASN A 150 4.34 -1.49 5.49
C ASN A 150 3.86 -1.81 6.91
N HIS A 151 2.77 -2.56 7.04
CA HIS A 151 2.22 -3.19 8.26
C HIS A 151 2.68 -2.59 9.60
N PRO A 152 2.43 -1.29 9.87
CA PRO A 152 3.01 -0.58 11.02
C PRO A 152 2.63 -1.18 12.38
N CYS A 153 1.47 -1.82 12.50
CA CYS A 153 1.07 -2.48 13.75
C CYS A 153 1.91 -3.75 14.02
N TRP A 154 2.21 -4.53 12.98
CA TRP A 154 3.09 -5.68 13.08
C TRP A 154 4.53 -5.26 13.42
N SER A 155 4.98 -4.17 12.85
CA SER A 155 6.33 -3.61 13.02
C SER A 155 6.66 -3.18 14.45
N MET A 156 5.65 -2.92 15.29
CA MET A 156 5.79 -2.58 16.71
C MET A 156 6.61 -1.31 16.98
N GLU A 157 6.77 -0.43 16.02
CA GLU A 157 7.41 0.86 16.27
C GLU A 157 6.58 1.72 17.22
N ALA A 158 7.26 2.56 18.00
CA ALA A 158 6.57 3.57 18.79
C ALA A 158 5.81 4.54 17.86
N GLU A 159 4.57 4.88 18.20
CA GLU A 159 3.72 5.72 17.36
C GLU A 159 4.37 7.07 17.02
N GLU A 160 5.13 7.64 17.94
CA GLU A 160 5.87 8.88 17.71
C GLU A 160 6.98 8.75 16.68
N ASP A 161 7.61 7.58 16.55
CA ASP A 161 8.60 7.28 15.52
C ASP A 161 7.90 7.11 14.17
N THR A 162 6.89 6.24 14.10
CA THR A 162 6.04 6.03 12.93
C THR A 162 5.53 7.36 12.36
N LEU A 163 4.95 8.20 13.20
CA LEU A 163 4.40 9.50 12.79
C LEU A 163 5.47 10.57 12.48
N SER A 164 6.76 10.29 12.71
CA SER A 164 7.84 11.23 12.41
C SER A 164 8.28 11.20 10.96
N TYR A 165 8.18 10.05 10.29
CA TYR A 165 8.69 9.86 8.93
C TYR A 165 7.90 10.63 7.87
N ASP A 166 8.62 11.16 6.88
CA ASP A 166 8.08 11.87 5.73
C ASP A 166 8.50 11.17 4.42
N GLY A 167 7.71 11.36 3.38
CA GLY A 167 8.08 10.94 2.03
C GLY A 167 7.62 9.54 1.63
N CYS A 168 7.07 8.72 2.52
CA CYS A 168 6.32 7.56 2.08
C CYS A 168 5.10 8.03 1.29
N PHE A 169 4.87 7.44 0.10
CA PHE A 169 3.73 7.85 -0.72
C PHE A 169 2.42 7.26 -0.20
N SER A 170 2.47 6.09 0.44
CA SER A 170 1.30 5.43 1.03
C SER A 170 1.61 4.64 2.29
N LEU A 171 0.58 4.50 3.12
CA LEU A 171 0.53 3.64 4.30
C LEU A 171 -0.22 2.35 3.93
N GLU A 172 0.34 1.21 4.29
CA GLU A 172 -0.35 -0.07 4.17
C GLU A 172 -1.39 -0.20 5.28
N VAL A 173 -2.66 -0.02 4.89
CA VAL A 173 -3.78 -0.04 5.85
C VAL A 173 -4.44 -1.41 5.99
N PHE A 174 -4.28 -2.27 4.97
CA PHE A 174 -4.64 -3.67 5.01
C PHE A 174 -3.43 -4.53 4.63
N ASN A 175 -3.16 -5.55 5.42
CA ASN A 175 -2.12 -6.53 5.17
C ASN A 175 -2.64 -7.91 5.56
N THR A 176 -2.87 -8.78 4.57
CA THR A 176 -3.48 -10.11 4.80
C THR A 176 -2.55 -11.02 5.59
N GLY A 177 -1.22 -10.99 5.32
CA GLY A 177 -0.23 -11.78 6.04
C GLY A 177 -0.20 -11.44 7.53
N SER A 178 -0.13 -10.14 7.85
CA SER A 178 -0.17 -9.67 9.25
C SER A 178 -1.48 -10.00 9.95
N GLU A 179 -2.62 -9.90 9.24
CA GLU A 179 -3.93 -10.31 9.79
C GLU A 179 -3.93 -11.79 10.15
N LYS A 180 -3.46 -12.67 9.25
CA LYS A 180 -3.42 -14.11 9.47
C LYS A 180 -2.49 -14.52 10.61
N ILE A 181 -1.34 -13.88 10.73
CA ILE A 181 -0.32 -14.23 11.73
C ILE A 181 -0.61 -13.61 13.09
N SER A 182 -1.04 -12.35 13.14
CA SER A 182 -1.05 -11.53 14.36
C SER A 182 -2.40 -10.89 14.66
N GLY A 183 -3.39 -10.98 13.76
CA GLY A 183 -4.69 -10.32 13.92
C GLY A 183 -4.65 -8.80 13.74
N TYR A 184 -3.63 -8.25 13.11
CA TYR A 184 -3.50 -6.82 12.82
C TYR A 184 -4.14 -6.51 11.47
N GLU A 185 -5.40 -6.12 11.49
CA GLU A 185 -6.24 -6.07 10.29
C GLU A 185 -6.17 -4.73 9.55
N CYS A 186 -6.26 -3.61 10.29
CA CYS A 186 -6.49 -2.31 9.66
C CYS A 186 -5.82 -1.16 10.40
N ASN A 187 -5.05 -0.37 9.66
CA ASN A 187 -4.27 0.76 10.16
C ASN A 187 -4.95 2.13 9.92
N MET A 188 -6.27 2.19 9.68
CA MET A 188 -6.97 3.47 9.41
C MET A 188 -6.97 4.43 10.61
N ALA A 189 -6.91 3.93 11.85
CA ALA A 189 -6.75 4.78 13.03
C ALA A 189 -5.39 5.51 13.04
N LEU A 190 -4.33 4.83 12.61
CA LEU A 190 -3.01 5.43 12.44
C LEU A 190 -2.99 6.41 11.26
N TYR A 191 -3.65 6.07 10.14
CA TYR A 191 -3.80 6.98 9.01
C TYR A 191 -4.43 8.32 9.42
N ASP A 192 -5.50 8.28 10.21
CA ASP A 192 -6.15 9.49 10.72
C ASP A 192 -5.21 10.34 11.60
N LYS A 193 -4.28 9.71 12.33
CA LYS A 193 -3.26 10.44 13.11
C LYS A 193 -2.22 11.11 12.19
N PHE A 194 -1.81 10.47 11.09
CA PHE A 194 -0.98 11.13 10.08
C PHE A 194 -1.67 12.37 9.52
N LEU A 195 -2.93 12.25 9.10
CA LEU A 195 -3.70 13.36 8.56
C LEU A 195 -3.82 14.54 9.55
N ARG A 196 -4.06 14.26 10.83
CA ARG A 196 -4.12 15.30 11.89
C ARG A 196 -2.79 15.99 12.15
N LYS A 197 -1.68 15.34 11.79
CA LYS A 197 -0.34 15.96 11.80
C LYS A 197 -0.03 16.72 10.50
N GLY A 198 -0.97 16.82 9.57
CA GLY A 198 -0.79 17.45 8.26
C GLY A 198 0.00 16.60 7.26
N LYS A 199 0.19 15.30 7.53
CA LYS A 199 0.89 14.37 6.66
C LYS A 199 -0.13 13.62 5.78
N PHE A 200 -0.17 13.96 4.51
CA PHE A 200 -1.15 13.44 3.53
C PHE A 200 -0.51 12.39 2.62
N LEU A 201 -0.15 11.25 3.17
CA LEU A 201 0.18 10.08 2.37
C LEU A 201 -1.12 9.39 1.91
N TYR A 202 -1.02 8.49 0.93
CA TYR A 202 -2.15 7.70 0.46
C TYR A 202 -2.35 6.45 1.32
N VAL A 203 -3.36 5.63 1.00
CA VAL A 203 -3.60 4.35 1.65
C VAL A 203 -3.67 3.23 0.62
N HIS A 204 -3.05 2.09 0.89
CA HIS A 204 -3.12 0.92 0.04
C HIS A 204 -3.39 -0.34 0.86
N GLY A 205 -3.86 -1.38 0.19
CA GLY A 205 -3.98 -2.73 0.73
C GLY A 205 -3.08 -3.68 -0.06
N ALA A 206 -2.51 -4.65 0.61
CA ALA A 206 -1.70 -5.68 0.00
C ALA A 206 -1.81 -6.99 0.80
N ASP A 207 -1.36 -8.08 0.21
CA ASP A 207 -1.41 -9.37 0.88
C ASP A 207 -0.19 -9.63 1.75
N ASP A 208 0.99 -9.16 1.36
CA ASP A 208 2.24 -9.56 2.02
C ASP A 208 2.34 -11.09 2.11
N ASN A 209 1.97 -11.71 1.00
CA ASN A 209 1.74 -13.15 0.97
C ASN A 209 3.04 -13.93 0.77
N HIS A 210 3.23 -14.91 1.64
CA HIS A 210 4.34 -15.86 1.60
C HIS A 210 3.90 -17.24 1.08
N ASN A 211 2.59 -17.48 1.00
CA ASN A 211 1.96 -18.71 0.51
C ASN A 211 2.45 -19.98 1.24
N LYS A 212 2.71 -19.86 2.55
CA LYS A 212 3.08 -21.04 3.39
C LYS A 212 1.91 -21.99 3.57
N ALA A 213 0.68 -21.47 3.53
CA ALA A 213 -0.54 -22.27 3.44
C ALA A 213 -1.05 -22.32 1.99
N PRO A 214 -1.62 -23.45 1.53
CA PRO A 214 -2.12 -23.57 0.16
C PRO A 214 -3.35 -22.71 -0.09
N PHE A 215 -3.63 -22.39 -1.36
CA PHE A 215 -4.83 -21.65 -1.75
C PHE A 215 -6.09 -22.36 -1.27
N GLY A 216 -6.99 -21.60 -0.61
CA GLY A 216 -8.24 -22.10 -0.03
C GLY A 216 -8.12 -22.57 1.42
N ASP A 217 -6.93 -22.63 1.99
CA ASP A 217 -6.74 -22.83 3.42
C ASP A 217 -7.17 -21.59 4.22
N LEU A 218 -7.59 -21.76 5.47
CA LEU A 218 -7.95 -20.65 6.36
C LEU A 218 -6.78 -19.67 6.58
N MET A 219 -5.56 -20.22 6.63
CA MET A 219 -4.32 -19.45 6.82
C MET A 219 -3.68 -18.99 5.52
N CYS A 220 -4.37 -19.16 4.37
CA CYS A 220 -3.89 -18.62 3.11
C CYS A 220 -3.83 -17.09 3.18
N ASP A 221 -2.63 -16.56 2.96
CA ASP A 221 -2.32 -15.13 3.00
C ASP A 221 -2.45 -14.42 1.64
N SER A 222 -3.07 -15.07 0.65
CA SER A 222 -3.31 -14.49 -0.68
C SER A 222 -4.78 -14.12 -0.87
N PHE A 223 -5.02 -13.04 -1.64
CA PHE A 223 -6.34 -12.58 -2.09
C PHE A 223 -7.24 -12.00 -1.00
N GLY A 224 -6.70 -11.70 0.19
CA GLY A 224 -7.45 -11.12 1.30
C GLY A 224 -7.59 -9.61 1.20
N SER A 225 -6.55 -8.92 0.72
CA SER A 225 -6.57 -7.47 0.53
C SER A 225 -5.79 -7.04 -0.71
N TRP A 226 -6.18 -5.91 -1.28
CA TRP A 226 -5.52 -5.38 -2.48
C TRP A 226 -5.71 -3.88 -2.64
N THR A 227 -4.92 -3.32 -3.53
CA THR A 227 -5.07 -1.95 -4.02
C THR A 227 -5.84 -1.96 -5.34
N GLN A 228 -6.91 -1.17 -5.42
CA GLN A 228 -7.64 -0.98 -6.65
C GLN A 228 -7.11 0.26 -7.35
N ILE A 229 -6.38 0.07 -8.45
CA ILE A 229 -5.71 1.15 -9.20
C ILE A 229 -6.59 1.65 -10.34
N LEU A 230 -6.72 2.97 -10.45
CA LEU A 230 -7.50 3.70 -11.44
C LEU A 230 -6.57 4.18 -12.55
N ALA A 231 -6.33 3.37 -13.57
CA ALA A 231 -5.47 3.71 -14.70
C ALA A 231 -6.25 3.58 -16.02
N GLU A 232 -5.90 4.39 -17.02
CA GLU A 232 -6.56 4.36 -18.33
C GLU A 232 -6.20 3.09 -19.11
N GLU A 233 -4.99 2.58 -18.90
CA GLU A 233 -4.45 1.39 -19.56
C GLU A 233 -3.55 0.59 -18.61
N LEU A 234 -3.39 -0.70 -18.88
CA LEU A 234 -2.53 -1.60 -18.12
C LEU A 234 -1.10 -1.55 -18.67
N THR A 235 -0.44 -0.42 -18.46
CA THR A 235 0.98 -0.22 -18.82
C THR A 235 1.78 0.26 -17.62
N TYR A 236 3.07 -0.07 -17.59
CA TYR A 236 3.93 0.32 -16.48
C TYR A 236 3.90 1.84 -16.21
N PRO A 237 4.07 2.73 -17.23
CA PRO A 237 4.02 4.17 -17.00
C PRO A 237 2.64 4.68 -16.53
N ALA A 238 1.54 4.09 -17.02
CA ALA A 238 0.19 4.51 -16.62
C ALA A 238 -0.11 4.12 -15.17
N VAL A 239 0.33 2.92 -14.76
CA VAL A 239 0.17 2.43 -13.38
C VAL A 239 1.04 3.24 -12.42
N ILE A 240 2.31 3.49 -12.74
CA ILE A 240 3.18 4.33 -11.89
C ILE A 240 2.60 5.74 -11.74
N ARG A 241 2.11 6.34 -12.82
CA ARG A 241 1.45 7.65 -12.75
C ARG A 241 0.23 7.63 -11.84
N ALA A 242 -0.62 6.59 -11.94
CA ALA A 242 -1.77 6.44 -11.07
C ALA A 242 -1.36 6.32 -9.58
N LEU A 243 -0.27 5.61 -9.29
CA LEU A 243 0.29 5.52 -7.94
C LEU A 243 0.83 6.88 -7.46
N GLU A 244 1.57 7.61 -8.28
CA GLU A 244 2.10 8.95 -7.94
C GLU A 244 0.99 9.97 -7.68
N GLU A 245 -0.10 9.90 -8.45
CA GLU A 245 -1.26 10.79 -8.32
C GLU A 245 -2.24 10.37 -7.22
N GLY A 246 -2.02 9.21 -6.58
CA GLY A 246 -2.92 8.66 -5.57
C GLY A 246 -4.27 8.24 -6.16
N ARG A 247 -4.31 7.82 -7.42
CA ARG A 247 -5.51 7.30 -8.11
C ARG A 247 -5.70 5.83 -7.83
N PHE A 248 -5.94 5.51 -6.58
CA PHE A 248 -6.18 4.16 -6.09
C PHE A 248 -6.83 4.17 -4.72
N TYR A 249 -7.41 3.05 -4.31
CA TYR A 249 -7.93 2.85 -2.97
C TYR A 249 -7.61 1.44 -2.45
N ALA A 250 -7.58 1.31 -1.11
CA ALA A 250 -7.38 0.03 -0.44
C ALA A 250 -8.71 -0.71 -0.28
N THR A 251 -8.73 -2.03 -0.46
CA THR A 251 -9.94 -2.82 -0.27
C THR A 251 -9.64 -4.26 0.15
N THR A 252 -10.58 -4.84 0.91
CA THR A 252 -10.64 -6.27 1.23
C THR A 252 -11.85 -6.96 0.57
N GLY A 253 -12.57 -6.24 -0.33
CA GLY A 253 -13.73 -6.81 -1.03
C GLY A 253 -14.60 -5.80 -1.75
N PRO A 254 -15.17 -4.79 -1.07
CA PRO A 254 -16.06 -3.86 -1.71
C PRO A 254 -15.37 -2.99 -2.77
N GLU A 255 -16.10 -2.69 -3.84
CA GLU A 255 -15.64 -1.81 -4.90
C GLU A 255 -16.30 -0.44 -4.76
N ILE A 256 -15.53 0.63 -5.03
CA ILE A 256 -16.05 1.99 -5.20
C ILE A 256 -16.18 2.21 -6.71
N THR A 257 -17.43 2.39 -7.18
CA THR A 257 -17.75 2.48 -8.61
C THR A 257 -17.88 3.92 -9.11
N GLU A 258 -18.08 4.86 -8.18
CA GLU A 258 -18.14 6.28 -8.45
C GLU A 258 -17.61 7.05 -7.22
N LEU A 259 -16.86 8.11 -7.45
CA LEU A 259 -16.58 9.16 -6.47
C LEU A 259 -16.33 10.47 -7.19
N THR A 260 -17.34 11.34 -7.15
CA THR A 260 -17.35 12.61 -7.89
C THR A 260 -17.69 13.77 -6.96
N PHE A 261 -17.09 14.92 -7.27
CA PHE A 261 -17.25 16.16 -6.51
C PHE A 261 -17.68 17.29 -7.44
N ASP A 262 -18.78 17.95 -7.11
CA ASP A 262 -19.25 19.17 -7.78
C ASP A 262 -19.31 20.31 -6.76
N GLY A 263 -18.19 20.99 -6.60
CA GLY A 263 -17.99 21.89 -5.49
C GLY A 263 -18.03 21.14 -4.15
N SER A 264 -18.99 21.47 -3.29
CA SER A 264 -19.20 20.76 -2.02
C SER A 264 -20.06 19.51 -2.14
N HIS A 265 -20.78 19.32 -3.26
CA HIS A 265 -21.63 18.16 -3.47
C HIS A 265 -20.80 16.94 -3.87
N VAL A 266 -21.00 15.82 -3.17
CA VAL A 266 -20.28 14.56 -3.38
C VAL A 266 -21.27 13.46 -3.70
N ARG A 267 -20.91 12.66 -4.71
CA ARG A 267 -21.58 11.38 -5.00
C ARG A 267 -20.58 10.25 -4.84
N ILE A 268 -21.00 9.20 -4.15
CA ILE A 268 -20.26 7.95 -4.01
C ILE A 268 -21.14 6.78 -4.36
N GLY A 269 -20.68 5.97 -5.32
CA GLY A 269 -21.27 4.68 -5.69
C GLY A 269 -20.35 3.54 -5.28
N CYS A 270 -20.93 2.39 -4.95
CA CYS A 270 -20.16 1.20 -4.56
C CYS A 270 -20.91 -0.10 -4.90
N SER A 271 -20.20 -1.23 -4.84
CA SER A 271 -20.83 -2.55 -4.78
C SER A 271 -21.78 -2.64 -3.57
N PRO A 272 -22.74 -3.59 -3.54
CA PRO A 272 -23.68 -3.72 -2.42
C PRO A 272 -22.97 -3.77 -1.06
N ALA A 273 -23.27 -2.81 -0.19
CA ALA A 273 -22.60 -2.59 1.09
C ALA A 273 -23.62 -2.45 2.23
N GLN A 274 -23.17 -2.63 3.46
CA GLN A 274 -23.97 -2.37 4.66
C GLN A 274 -24.07 -0.88 4.95
N ARG A 275 -22.94 -0.16 4.75
CA ARG A 275 -22.88 1.29 4.98
C ARG A 275 -21.76 1.94 4.19
N ILE A 276 -21.94 3.21 3.90
CA ILE A 276 -20.93 4.13 3.38
C ILE A 276 -20.66 5.15 4.49
N VAL A 277 -19.39 5.42 4.80
CA VAL A 277 -18.99 6.34 5.85
C VAL A 277 -18.12 7.43 5.26
N VAL A 278 -18.44 8.67 5.61
CA VAL A 278 -17.62 9.85 5.30
C VAL A 278 -16.89 10.27 6.57
N HIS A 279 -15.58 10.43 6.46
CA HIS A 279 -14.70 10.88 7.53
C HIS A 279 -14.10 12.23 7.16
N GLY A 280 -13.83 13.08 8.14
CA GLY A 280 -13.20 14.37 7.85
C GLY A 280 -12.71 15.10 9.09
N SER A 281 -11.89 16.11 8.84
CA SER A 281 -11.39 17.04 9.87
C SER A 281 -12.34 18.24 10.02
N PRO A 282 -12.48 18.83 11.25
CA PRO A 282 -11.80 18.46 12.49
C PRO A 282 -12.40 17.25 13.21
N LYS A 283 -13.65 16.90 13.02
CA LYS A 283 -14.33 15.76 13.65
C LYS A 283 -15.63 15.47 12.92
N MET A 284 -15.54 15.26 11.63
CA MET A 284 -16.69 14.90 10.82
C MET A 284 -16.77 13.38 10.69
N GLY A 285 -17.95 12.83 10.94
CA GLY A 285 -18.29 11.44 10.63
C GLY A 285 -19.76 11.37 10.28
N LYS A 286 -20.09 10.77 9.13
CA LYS A 286 -21.47 10.52 8.71
C LYS A 286 -21.59 9.16 8.05
N SER A 287 -22.50 8.34 8.52
CA SER A 287 -22.82 7.03 7.95
C SER A 287 -24.12 7.08 7.16
N PHE A 288 -24.10 6.46 6.00
CA PHE A 288 -25.28 6.21 5.15
C PHE A 288 -25.54 4.71 5.14
N TYR A 289 -26.78 4.32 5.35
CA TYR A 289 -27.27 2.95 5.38
C TYR A 289 -28.77 2.91 5.19
N ASN A 290 -29.32 1.78 4.81
CA ASN A 290 -30.76 1.58 4.73
C ASN A 290 -31.29 1.09 6.09
N PRO A 291 -32.28 1.77 6.71
CA PRO A 291 -32.78 1.41 8.04
C PRO A 291 -33.41 0.01 8.12
N ASP A 292 -33.85 -0.54 7.00
CA ASP A 292 -34.42 -1.90 6.89
C ASP A 292 -33.32 -2.99 6.80
N GLY A 293 -32.03 -2.59 6.80
CA GLY A 293 -30.89 -3.50 6.68
C GLY A 293 -30.59 -3.97 5.26
N SER A 294 -31.33 -3.51 4.25
CA SER A 294 -31.02 -3.80 2.85
C SER A 294 -29.69 -3.15 2.42
N PRO A 295 -28.96 -3.73 1.45
CA PRO A 295 -27.71 -3.15 0.99
C PRO A 295 -27.89 -1.75 0.40
N ILE A 296 -26.93 -0.87 0.69
CA ILE A 296 -26.78 0.45 0.04
C ILE A 296 -25.74 0.35 -1.08
N THR A 297 -25.97 1.07 -2.18
CA THR A 297 -25.05 1.11 -3.33
C THR A 297 -24.59 2.53 -3.69
N HIS A 298 -25.19 3.56 -3.11
CA HIS A 298 -24.82 4.94 -3.37
C HIS A 298 -25.19 5.85 -2.18
N ALA A 299 -24.48 6.97 -2.07
CA ALA A 299 -24.82 8.05 -1.17
C ALA A 299 -24.47 9.40 -1.82
N GLU A 300 -25.20 10.43 -1.45
CA GLU A 300 -24.93 11.81 -1.83
C GLU A 300 -24.93 12.69 -0.58
N LEU A 301 -24.06 13.70 -0.57
CA LEU A 301 -24.00 14.65 0.54
C LEU A 301 -23.38 15.96 0.10
N ASP A 302 -23.71 17.02 0.82
CA ASP A 302 -22.98 18.27 0.77
C ASP A 302 -21.96 18.32 1.92
N LEU A 303 -20.69 18.52 1.56
CA LEU A 303 -19.61 18.68 2.53
C LEU A 303 -19.77 20.01 3.26
N PRO A 304 -19.61 20.05 4.59
CA PRO A 304 -19.65 21.31 5.34
C PRO A 304 -18.55 22.26 4.85
N PRO A 305 -18.71 23.58 4.96
CA PRO A 305 -17.74 24.57 4.46
C PRO A 305 -16.42 24.59 5.24
N ILE A 306 -16.34 23.84 6.34
CA ILE A 306 -15.19 23.75 7.25
C ILE A 306 -14.53 22.38 7.14
N GLY A 307 -13.24 22.31 7.49
CA GLY A 307 -12.46 21.08 7.51
C GLY A 307 -11.32 21.11 6.50
N GLU A 308 -10.27 20.35 6.78
CA GLU A 308 -9.04 20.32 5.98
C GLU A 308 -9.07 19.20 4.95
N TYR A 309 -9.69 18.07 5.31
CA TYR A 309 -9.75 16.88 4.45
C TYR A 309 -11.04 16.08 4.64
N VAL A 310 -11.32 15.22 3.69
CA VAL A 310 -12.37 14.21 3.73
C VAL A 310 -11.86 12.91 3.09
N TYR A 311 -12.28 11.75 3.62
CA TYR A 311 -12.09 10.45 2.97
C TYR A 311 -13.31 9.55 3.17
N PHE A 312 -13.41 8.49 2.40
CA PHE A 312 -14.60 7.66 2.32
C PHE A 312 -14.25 6.21 2.62
N SER A 313 -15.19 5.53 3.30
CA SER A 313 -15.10 4.10 3.60
C SER A 313 -16.40 3.40 3.24
N VAL A 314 -16.28 2.23 2.67
CA VAL A 314 -17.41 1.33 2.35
C VAL A 314 -17.24 0.06 3.17
N TYR A 315 -18.29 -0.36 3.87
CA TYR A 315 -18.25 -1.56 4.72
C TYR A 315 -19.35 -2.53 4.30
N THR A 316 -19.01 -3.81 4.18
CA THR A 316 -19.96 -4.90 3.93
C THR A 316 -20.45 -5.54 5.23
N ALA A 317 -21.48 -6.35 5.17
CA ALA A 317 -22.04 -7.03 6.34
C ALA A 317 -21.13 -8.13 6.90
N ASP A 318 -20.24 -8.69 6.07
CA ASP A 318 -19.23 -9.69 6.46
C ASP A 318 -17.92 -9.06 6.96
N GLY A 319 -17.90 -7.75 7.21
CA GLY A 319 -16.78 -7.05 7.83
C GLY A 319 -15.69 -6.56 6.88
N LYS A 320 -15.82 -6.79 5.57
CA LYS A 320 -14.89 -6.27 4.58
C LYS A 320 -15.04 -4.77 4.38
N ALA A 321 -13.97 -4.11 3.96
CA ALA A 321 -13.98 -2.68 3.79
C ALA A 321 -13.19 -2.20 2.56
N ALA A 322 -13.53 -1.01 2.08
CA ALA A 322 -12.71 -0.23 1.16
C ALA A 322 -12.51 1.18 1.72
N HIS A 323 -11.31 1.72 1.54
CA HIS A 323 -10.93 3.06 2.03
C HIS A 323 -10.25 3.86 0.93
N THR A 324 -10.76 5.07 0.68
CA THR A 324 -10.06 6.01 -0.21
C THR A 324 -8.93 6.72 0.53
N ARG A 325 -8.02 7.33 -0.23
CA ARG A 325 -7.15 8.37 0.32
C ARG A 325 -7.96 9.54 0.88
N ALA A 326 -7.32 10.38 1.66
CA ALA A 326 -7.89 11.67 2.01
C ALA A 326 -7.74 12.67 0.84
N PHE A 327 -8.78 13.45 0.64
CA PHE A 327 -8.84 14.58 -0.28
C PHE A 327 -8.73 15.87 0.53
N ARG A 328 -7.75 16.70 0.21
CA ARG A 328 -7.68 18.04 0.79
C ARG A 328 -8.80 18.90 0.24
N ARG A 329 -9.35 19.77 1.06
CA ARG A 329 -10.41 20.70 0.61
C ARG A 329 -9.95 21.59 -0.55
N ALA A 330 -8.68 21.95 -0.59
CA ALA A 330 -8.12 22.72 -1.69
C ALA A 330 -8.18 21.97 -3.04
N GLU A 331 -8.03 20.65 -3.04
CA GLU A 331 -8.15 19.81 -4.24
C GLU A 331 -9.58 19.75 -4.81
N LEU A 332 -10.58 19.96 -3.95
CA LEU A 332 -12.01 19.85 -4.31
C LEU A 332 -12.60 21.19 -4.78
N ALA A 333 -11.86 22.29 -4.69
CA ALA A 333 -12.30 23.63 -5.05
C ALA A 333 -12.00 24.00 -6.51
N GLU A 334 -11.22 23.16 -7.21
CA GLU A 334 -10.89 23.27 -8.63
C GLU A 334 -11.93 22.54 -9.51
#